data_1a47432693c7cbf832e7c8240ed40296
#
_entry.id   1a47432693c7cbf832e7c8240ed40296
#
_cell.length_a   1.000
_cell.length_b   1.000
_cell.length_c   1.000
_cell.angle_alpha   90.00
_cell.angle_beta   90.00
_cell.angle_gamma   90.00
#
_symmetry.space_group_name_H-M   'P 1'
#
loop_
_entity.id
_entity.type
_entity.pdbx_description
1 polymer ?
#
loop_
_entity_poly.entity_id
_entity_poly.type
_entity_poly.pdbx_seq_one_letter_code
_entity_poly.pdbx_strand_id
1 'polypeptide(L)'
;DKIKKILDELKKGLVEIYGDQLNAVYLFGSFARGEGRLPDSDIDVMVVLNGEFNRSEVSKRSSEFVAALCLKHEVIIICHFVTARRYVESKMPFMLNVRRDAVAL
;
A
#
# COMPACT_ATOMS: atom_id res chain seq x y z
N ASP A 1 18.73 -3.17 3.52
CA ASP A 1 17.67 -4.15 3.31
C ASP A 1 16.84 -3.74 2.09
N LYS A 2 16.69 -4.66 1.15
CA LYS A 2 16.01 -4.41 -0.12
C LYS A 2 14.55 -4.02 0.06
N ILE A 3 13.82 -4.72 0.94
CA ILE A 3 12.41 -4.44 1.16
C ILE A 3 12.19 -3.03 1.73
N LYS A 4 13.03 -2.62 2.65
CA LYS A 4 12.95 -1.29 3.24
C LYS A 4 13.16 -0.21 2.19
N LYS A 5 14.15 -0.41 1.32
CA LYS A 5 14.42 0.54 0.24
C LYS A 5 13.24 0.68 -0.71
N ILE A 6 12.63 -0.45 -1.07
CA ILE A 6 11.45 -0.45 -1.95
C ILE A 6 10.30 0.31 -1.30
N LEU A 7 10.04 0.04 -0.01
CA LEU A 7 8.95 0.68 0.72
C LEU A 7 9.18 2.19 0.90
N ASP A 8 10.43 2.59 1.13
CA ASP A 8 10.76 4.01 1.23
C ASP A 8 10.50 4.73 -0.10
N GLU A 9 10.92 4.15 -1.21
CA GLU A 9 10.66 4.71 -2.54
C GLU A 9 9.16 4.79 -2.83
N LEU A 10 8.43 3.74 -2.48
CA LEU A 10 6.99 3.68 -2.69
C LEU A 10 6.27 4.78 -1.89
N LYS A 11 6.58 4.89 -0.61
CA LYS A 11 5.95 5.89 0.25
C LYS A 11 6.20 7.31 -0.28
N LYS A 12 7.43 7.59 -0.65
CA LYS A 12 7.79 8.90 -1.16
C LYS A 12 7.01 9.25 -2.42
N GLY A 13 6.89 8.32 -3.35
CA GLY A 13 6.13 8.54 -4.58
C GLY A 13 4.65 8.71 -4.33
N LEU A 14 4.08 7.93 -3.41
CA LEU A 14 2.67 8.06 -3.07
C LEU A 14 2.36 9.41 -2.41
N VAL A 15 3.27 9.91 -1.57
CA VAL A 15 3.14 11.25 -0.98
C VAL A 15 3.11 12.30 -2.07
N GLU A 16 3.98 12.20 -3.06
CA GLU A 16 4.02 13.16 -4.17
C GLU A 16 2.76 13.10 -5.03
N ILE A 17 2.25 11.88 -5.29
CA ILE A 17 1.09 11.70 -6.16
C ILE A 17 -0.20 12.16 -5.49
N TYR A 18 -0.43 11.77 -4.24
CA TYR A 18 -1.71 12.03 -3.57
C TYR A 18 -1.71 13.28 -2.69
N GLY A 19 -0.55 13.75 -2.27
CA GLY A 19 -0.45 14.98 -1.48
C GLY A 19 -1.34 14.95 -0.25
N ASP A 20 -2.15 15.99 -0.08
CA ASP A 20 -3.04 16.13 1.09
C ASP A 20 -4.14 15.08 1.14
N GLN A 21 -4.42 14.41 0.04
CA GLN A 21 -5.40 13.32 0.02
C GLN A 21 -4.88 12.08 0.73
N LEU A 22 -3.57 11.92 0.84
CA LEU A 22 -2.98 10.76 1.49
C LEU A 22 -3.10 10.87 3.01
N ASN A 23 -3.80 9.92 3.62
CA ASN A 23 -3.92 9.84 5.08
C ASN A 23 -2.81 8.98 5.67
N ALA A 24 -2.60 7.79 5.11
CA ALA A 24 -1.60 6.86 5.64
C ALA A 24 -1.30 5.78 4.60
N VAL A 25 -0.15 5.13 4.76
CA VAL A 25 0.22 3.95 3.97
C VAL A 25 0.66 2.88 4.94
N TYR A 26 0.10 1.68 4.80
CA TYR A 26 0.44 0.55 5.66
C TYR A 26 0.92 -0.64 4.85
N LEU A 27 1.96 -1.30 5.34
CA LEU A 27 2.34 -2.61 4.85
C LEU A 27 1.49 -3.62 5.59
N PHE A 28 0.93 -4.61 4.88
CA PHE A 28 0.22 -5.71 5.51
C PHE A 28 0.55 -7.01 4.79
N GLY A 29 -0.09 -8.11 5.17
CA GLY A 29 0.18 -9.39 4.55
C GLY A 29 1.48 -10.03 5.03
N SER A 30 2.06 -10.90 4.21
CA SER A 30 3.19 -11.74 4.62
C SER A 30 4.42 -10.94 5.06
N PHE A 31 4.77 -9.87 4.34
CA PHE A 31 5.93 -9.06 4.74
C PHE A 31 5.72 -8.36 6.08
N ALA A 32 4.50 -7.93 6.37
CA ALA A 32 4.20 -7.30 7.66
C ALA A 32 4.31 -8.29 8.82
N ARG A 33 4.01 -9.57 8.55
CA ARG A 33 4.10 -10.64 9.57
C ARG A 33 5.50 -11.23 9.69
N GLY A 34 6.46 -10.75 8.90
CA GLY A 34 7.82 -11.29 8.90
C GLY A 34 7.95 -12.61 8.15
N GLU A 35 6.96 -12.96 7.33
CA GLU A 35 6.92 -14.22 6.57
C GLU A 35 7.24 -14.04 5.10
N GLY A 36 7.35 -12.80 4.64
CA GLY A 36 7.58 -12.51 3.22
C GLY A 36 8.98 -12.86 2.77
N ARG A 37 9.10 -13.32 1.52
CA ARG A 37 10.38 -13.67 0.90
C ARG A 37 10.43 -13.18 -0.52
N LEU A 38 11.41 -12.33 -0.85
CA LEU A 38 11.66 -11.92 -2.22
C LEU A 38 12.38 -13.03 -2.97
N PRO A 39 12.07 -13.24 -4.27
CA PRO A 39 11.07 -12.51 -5.07
C PRO A 39 9.67 -13.13 -5.03
N ASP A 40 9.46 -14.19 -4.26
CA ASP A 40 8.27 -15.04 -4.36
C ASP A 40 7.01 -14.45 -3.74
N SER A 41 7.16 -13.63 -2.68
CA SER A 41 6.01 -13.05 -2.00
C SER A 41 5.64 -11.69 -2.57
N ASP A 42 4.34 -11.40 -2.68
CA ASP A 42 3.85 -10.09 -3.07
C ASP A 42 3.98 -9.11 -1.88
N ILE A 43 4.19 -7.85 -2.21
CA ILE A 43 4.25 -6.79 -1.21
C ILE A 43 2.87 -6.12 -1.18
N ASP A 44 2.12 -6.36 -0.11
CA ASP A 44 0.76 -5.83 0.03
C ASP A 44 0.75 -4.51 0.80
N VAL A 45 0.18 -3.49 0.17
CA VAL A 45 0.18 -2.15 0.72
C VAL A 45 -1.24 -1.59 0.72
N MET A 46 -1.64 -0.99 1.83
CA MET A 46 -2.91 -0.31 1.96
C MET A 46 -2.69 1.19 1.91
N VAL A 47 -3.26 1.83 0.90
CA VAL A 47 -3.19 3.28 0.72
C VAL A 47 -4.49 3.86 1.27
N VAL A 48 -4.39 4.60 2.35
CA VAL A 48 -5.54 5.19 3.04
C VAL A 48 -5.68 6.64 2.61
N LEU A 49 -6.83 6.99 2.03
CA LEU A 49 -7.07 8.31 1.48
C LEU A 49 -8.16 9.04 2.26
N ASN A 50 -8.03 10.37 2.34
CA ASN A 50 -9.02 11.24 2.95
C ASN A 50 -10.18 11.46 1.98
N GLY A 51 -11.42 11.40 2.49
CA GLY A 51 -12.62 11.65 1.69
C GLY A 51 -12.97 10.49 0.77
N GLU A 52 -14.11 10.61 0.10
CA GLU A 52 -14.57 9.61 -0.85
C GLU A 52 -13.80 9.72 -2.15
N PHE A 53 -13.68 8.61 -2.87
CA PHE A 53 -12.95 8.59 -4.13
C PHE A 53 -13.51 7.53 -5.08
N ASN A 54 -13.21 7.69 -6.35
CA ASN A 54 -13.45 6.66 -7.35
C ASN A 54 -12.22 5.77 -7.41
N ARG A 55 -12.40 4.47 -7.14
CA ARG A 55 -11.28 3.52 -7.05
C ARG A 55 -10.46 3.47 -8.34
N SER A 56 -11.13 3.43 -9.49
CA SER A 56 -10.43 3.37 -10.76
C SER A 56 -9.57 4.61 -11.01
N GLU A 57 -10.10 5.78 -10.68
CA GLU A 57 -9.36 7.03 -10.86
C GLU A 57 -8.14 7.14 -9.96
N VAL A 58 -8.29 6.83 -8.67
CA VAL A 58 -7.15 6.94 -7.75
C VAL A 58 -6.08 5.90 -8.08
N SER A 59 -6.49 4.69 -8.48
CA SER A 59 -5.55 3.65 -8.86
C SER A 59 -4.73 4.07 -10.09
N LYS A 60 -5.37 4.67 -11.08
CA LYS A 60 -4.69 5.13 -12.29
C LYS A 60 -3.61 6.16 -12.02
N ARG A 61 -3.79 7.01 -11.01
CA ARG A 61 -2.83 8.06 -10.71
C ARG A 61 -1.47 7.54 -10.31
N SER A 62 -1.39 6.35 -9.73
CA SER A 62 -0.13 5.77 -9.28
C SER A 62 0.29 4.51 -10.05
N SER A 63 -0.52 4.02 -10.98
CA SER A 63 -0.26 2.75 -11.63
C SER A 63 1.07 2.70 -12.39
N GLU A 64 1.43 3.75 -13.13
CA GLU A 64 2.69 3.78 -13.84
C GLU A 64 3.88 3.80 -12.89
N PHE A 65 3.78 4.60 -11.84
CA PHE A 65 4.82 4.68 -10.81
C PHE A 65 5.05 3.33 -10.14
N VAL A 66 3.96 2.69 -9.72
CA VAL A 66 4.05 1.38 -9.05
C VAL A 66 4.61 0.33 -10.00
N ALA A 67 4.15 0.32 -11.26
CA ALA A 67 4.67 -0.61 -12.26
C ALA A 67 6.17 -0.42 -12.47
N ALA A 68 6.64 0.83 -12.51
CA ALA A 68 8.06 1.12 -12.68
C ALA A 68 8.89 0.59 -11.51
N LEU A 69 8.38 0.73 -10.27
CA LEU A 69 9.05 0.17 -9.10
C LEU A 69 9.10 -1.36 -9.15
N CYS A 70 8.00 -1.98 -9.57
CA CYS A 70 7.96 -3.44 -9.71
C CYS A 70 9.03 -3.92 -10.69
N LEU A 71 9.16 -3.25 -11.84
CA LEU A 71 10.16 -3.59 -12.84
C LEU A 71 11.58 -3.33 -12.34
N LYS A 72 11.79 -2.19 -11.71
CA LYS A 72 13.10 -1.80 -11.19
C LYS A 72 13.66 -2.80 -10.21
N HIS A 73 12.81 -3.28 -9.31
CA HIS A 73 13.23 -4.17 -8.22
C HIS A 73 12.88 -5.63 -8.44
N GLU A 74 12.24 -5.95 -9.57
CA GLU A 74 11.82 -7.31 -9.90
C GLU A 74 10.94 -7.93 -8.80
N VAL A 75 9.94 -7.16 -8.37
CA VAL A 75 8.99 -7.56 -7.32
C VAL A 75 7.57 -7.26 -7.78
N ILE A 76 6.59 -7.75 -7.02
CA ILE A 76 5.18 -7.41 -7.24
C ILE A 76 4.69 -6.62 -6.03
N ILE A 77 4.24 -5.41 -6.28
CA ILE A 77 3.63 -4.54 -5.26
C ILE A 77 2.15 -4.44 -5.60
N ILE A 78 1.30 -4.77 -4.63
CA ILE A 78 -0.15 -4.68 -4.80
C ILE A 78 -0.66 -3.58 -3.87
N CYS A 79 -1.20 -2.51 -4.46
CA CYS A 79 -1.77 -1.40 -3.72
C CYS A 79 -3.28 -1.53 -3.64
N HIS A 80 -3.80 -1.48 -2.42
CA HIS A 80 -5.23 -1.45 -2.13
C HIS A 80 -5.56 -0.04 -1.66
N PHE A 81 -6.75 0.45 -2.01
CA PHE A 81 -7.16 1.80 -1.63
C PHE A 81 -8.41 1.75 -0.76
N VAL A 82 -8.42 2.54 0.31
CA VAL A 82 -9.55 2.59 1.24
C VAL A 82 -9.68 4.01 1.78
N THR A 83 -10.90 4.42 2.14
CA THR A 83 -11.09 5.71 2.81
C THR A 83 -10.58 5.62 4.24
N ALA A 84 -10.14 6.75 4.80
CA ALA A 84 -9.70 6.79 6.20
C ALA A 84 -10.80 6.30 7.13
N ARG A 85 -12.05 6.68 6.84
CA ARG A 85 -13.19 6.25 7.64
C ARG A 85 -13.37 4.73 7.62
N ARG A 86 -13.35 4.14 6.42
CA ARG A 86 -13.52 2.69 6.27
C ARG A 86 -12.37 1.93 6.90
N TYR A 87 -11.16 2.45 6.79
CA TYR A 87 -9.99 1.79 7.40
C TYR A 87 -10.20 1.63 8.91
N VAL A 88 -10.72 2.66 9.57
CA VAL A 88 -10.93 2.65 11.03
C VAL A 88 -12.18 1.86 11.42
N GLU A 89 -13.29 2.01 10.66
CA GLU A 89 -14.61 1.53 11.07
C GLU A 89 -15.01 0.18 10.52
N SER A 90 -14.43 -0.26 9.40
CA SER A 90 -14.88 -1.50 8.76
C SER A 90 -14.63 -2.72 9.64
N LYS A 91 -15.65 -3.57 9.75
CA LYS A 91 -15.57 -4.83 10.49
C LYS A 91 -15.56 -6.02 9.54
N MET A 92 -15.36 -5.76 8.23
CA MET A 92 -15.21 -6.84 7.26
C MET A 92 -13.95 -7.65 7.59
N PRO A 93 -13.99 -8.98 7.42
CA PRO A 93 -12.85 -9.84 7.75
C PRO A 93 -11.52 -9.37 7.14
N PHE A 94 -11.55 -8.96 5.88
CA PHE A 94 -10.35 -8.46 5.22
C PHE A 94 -9.73 -7.28 5.97
N MET A 95 -10.55 -6.29 6.33
CA MET A 95 -10.05 -5.10 7.03
C MET A 95 -9.60 -5.40 8.46
N LEU A 96 -10.27 -6.33 9.13
CA LEU A 96 -9.83 -6.75 10.46
C LEU A 96 -8.44 -7.36 10.39
N ASN A 97 -8.19 -8.20 9.38
CA ASN A 97 -6.87 -8.81 9.17
C ASN A 97 -5.82 -7.76 8.80
N VAL A 98 -6.16 -6.81 7.95
CA VAL A 98 -5.25 -5.73 7.57
C VAL A 98 -4.82 -4.94 8.82
N ARG A 99 -5.79 -4.48 9.63
CA ARG A 99 -5.46 -3.69 10.82
C ARG A 99 -4.64 -4.46 11.85
N ARG A 100 -4.90 -5.77 11.98
CA ARG A 100 -4.13 -6.60 12.89
C ARG A 100 -2.65 -6.65 12.51
N ASP A 101 -2.37 -6.78 11.22
CA ASP A 101 -1.01 -6.99 10.71
C ASP A 101 -0.29 -5.69 10.29
N ALA A 102 -1.02 -4.59 10.15
CA ALA A 102 -0.51 -3.37 9.52
C ALA A 102 0.72 -2.79 10.21
N VAL A 103 1.69 -2.41 9.38
CA VAL A 103 2.88 -1.67 9.81
C VAL A 103 2.87 -0.34 9.06
N ALA A 104 2.87 0.76 9.81
CA ALA A 104 2.85 2.10 9.19
C ALA A 104 4.17 2.38 8.46
N LEU A 105 4.05 2.93 7.28
CA LEU A 105 5.20 3.36 6.48
C LEU A 105 5.48 4.83 6.62
#